data_4fa4a388b1410d669eef3fc17fe3ba9a
#
_entry.id   4fa4a388b1410d669eef3fc17fe3ba9a
#
_cell.length_a   1.000
_cell.length_b   1.000
_cell.length_c   1.000
_cell.angle_alpha   90.00
_cell.angle_beta   90.00
_cell.angle_gamma   90.00
#
_symmetry.space_group_name_H-M   'P 1'
#
loop_
_entity.id
_entity.type
_entity.pdbx_description
1 polymer ?
#
loop_
_entity_poly.entity_id
_entity_poly.type
_entity_poly.pdbx_seq_one_letter_code
_entity_poly.pdbx_strand_id
1 'polypeptide(L)'
;IGLVLYMPTRNISVSRSLGTWYVQGSQPTVNGECSVFRLAYKATEVKPFGRSRISHDAMNIIDGANRTIVRAEANAEFYAFPKILLMGTSDELASLSADAALKLYMGRYNMISKDADGDSPTVTQLAASSMDPHLTMLKSWAAMFASAMNIPASSLGIVSDANPTSADATEAQREDLIIEARHCDRDFGESILQAARLVARIQDPSVSDDDLMKLQVDWKNPNPPSSSMSADAFSKLAGSIDSFANSEVGMTRAGLSRSEIVRLKADQRKAQAGQVLDQIRGMRPQ
;
A
#
# COMPACT_ATOMS: atom_id res chain seq x y z
N ILE A 1 -15.10 20.05 -22.45
CA ILE A 1 -13.79 19.45 -22.11
C ILE A 1 -12.75 20.54 -22.23
N GLY A 2 -12.02 20.83 -21.14
CA GLY A 2 -10.90 21.76 -21.12
C GLY A 2 -9.58 21.00 -21.10
N LEU A 3 -8.59 21.51 -21.83
CA LEU A 3 -7.20 21.02 -21.83
C LEU A 3 -6.27 22.20 -21.59
N VAL A 4 -5.13 21.95 -20.95
CA VAL A 4 -4.06 22.92 -20.85
C VAL A 4 -2.82 22.34 -21.53
N LEU A 5 -2.28 23.04 -22.49
CA LEU A 5 -1.04 22.69 -23.17
C LEU A 5 0.10 23.42 -22.47
N TYR A 6 0.97 22.68 -21.80
CA TYR A 6 2.15 23.21 -21.16
C TYR A 6 3.32 23.19 -22.14
N MET A 7 3.79 24.36 -22.53
CA MET A 7 4.90 24.53 -23.47
C MET A 7 6.05 25.28 -22.76
N PRO A 8 7.28 25.18 -23.24
CA PRO A 8 8.40 25.88 -22.59
C PRO A 8 8.20 27.38 -22.47
N THR A 9 7.59 28.02 -23.47
CA THR A 9 7.44 29.47 -23.52
C THR A 9 6.09 29.97 -23.03
N ARG A 10 5.04 29.15 -23.09
CA ARG A 10 3.68 29.55 -22.72
C ARG A 10 2.80 28.37 -22.34
N ASN A 11 1.83 28.63 -21.50
CA ASN A 11 0.75 27.68 -21.21
C ASN A 11 -0.51 28.11 -21.95
N ILE A 12 -1.12 27.23 -22.74
CA ILE A 12 -2.30 27.56 -23.54
C ILE A 12 -3.48 26.74 -23.02
N SER A 13 -4.51 27.44 -22.54
CA SER A 13 -5.77 26.83 -22.15
C SER A 13 -6.68 26.72 -23.37
N VAL A 14 -7.16 25.54 -23.68
CA VAL A 14 -8.09 25.26 -24.77
C VAL A 14 -9.34 24.56 -24.28
N SER A 15 -10.47 24.89 -24.85
CA SER A 15 -11.73 24.20 -24.60
C SER A 15 -12.37 23.69 -25.86
N ARG A 16 -13.10 22.59 -25.76
CA ARG A 16 -13.84 22.02 -26.87
C ARG A 16 -15.34 22.30 -26.70
N SER A 17 -15.93 23.02 -27.66
CA SER A 17 -17.35 23.26 -27.76
C SER A 17 -17.82 22.92 -29.16
N LEU A 18 -18.96 22.21 -29.28
CA LEU A 18 -19.57 21.80 -30.55
C LEU A 18 -18.59 21.12 -31.54
N GLY A 19 -17.65 20.34 -31.01
CA GLY A 19 -16.67 19.63 -31.83
C GLY A 19 -15.40 20.42 -32.21
N THR A 20 -15.38 21.73 -32.01
CA THR A 20 -14.24 22.60 -32.35
C THR A 20 -13.47 23.03 -31.11
N TRP A 21 -12.15 23.16 -31.26
CA TRP A 21 -11.26 23.61 -30.19
C TRP A 21 -11.06 25.14 -30.26
N TYR A 22 -11.21 25.79 -29.10
CA TYR A 22 -11.02 27.22 -28.94
C TYR A 22 -9.95 27.52 -27.92
N VAL A 23 -9.05 28.44 -28.21
CA VAL A 23 -8.09 28.95 -27.26
C VAL A 23 -8.80 29.88 -26.29
N GLN A 24 -8.79 29.56 -25.00
CA GLN A 24 -9.41 30.37 -23.94
C GLN A 24 -8.44 31.40 -23.37
N GLY A 25 -7.16 31.07 -23.35
CA GLY A 25 -6.14 31.95 -22.82
C GLY A 25 -4.73 31.45 -23.09
N SER A 26 -3.78 32.34 -23.05
CA SER A 26 -2.35 32.04 -23.14
C SER A 26 -1.61 32.82 -22.07
N GLN A 27 -0.83 32.17 -21.25
CA GLN A 27 0.01 32.77 -20.22
C GLN A 27 1.47 32.38 -20.47
N PRO A 28 2.41 33.35 -20.36
CA PRO A 28 3.83 33.05 -20.47
C PRO A 28 4.26 32.09 -19.33
N THR A 29 5.21 31.22 -19.59
CA THR A 29 5.86 30.42 -18.56
C THR A 29 6.94 31.23 -17.86
N VAL A 30 7.23 30.85 -16.61
CA VAL A 30 8.31 31.48 -15.87
C VAL A 30 9.64 30.90 -16.40
N ASN A 31 10.59 31.78 -16.66
CA ASN A 31 11.96 31.47 -17.13
C ASN A 31 12.06 30.63 -18.41
N GLY A 32 11.01 30.53 -19.20
CA GLY A 32 11.03 29.74 -20.43
C GLY A 32 11.10 28.21 -20.21
N GLU A 33 10.75 27.76 -19.01
CA GLU A 33 10.75 26.33 -18.67
C GLU A 33 9.32 25.79 -18.49
N CYS A 34 9.11 24.54 -18.85
CA CYS A 34 7.81 23.89 -18.65
C CYS A 34 7.56 23.67 -17.14
N SER A 35 6.40 24.15 -16.66
CA SER A 35 6.03 24.05 -15.24
C SER A 35 5.42 22.70 -14.83
N VAL A 36 5.48 21.68 -15.71
CA VAL A 36 4.93 20.36 -15.45
C VAL A 36 6.05 19.33 -15.43
N PHE A 37 6.19 18.67 -14.32
CA PHE A 37 7.18 17.61 -14.09
C PHE A 37 6.46 16.28 -13.96
N ARG A 38 6.91 15.29 -14.74
CA ARG A 38 6.28 13.96 -14.75
C ARG A 38 6.89 13.07 -13.66
N LEU A 39 6.07 12.47 -12.83
CA LEU A 39 6.47 11.37 -11.95
C LEU A 39 6.17 10.05 -12.67
N ALA A 40 7.12 9.60 -13.48
CA ALA A 40 6.93 8.44 -14.35
C ALA A 40 7.52 7.19 -13.71
N TYR A 41 6.66 6.25 -13.32
CA TYR A 41 7.06 4.96 -12.78
C TYR A 41 7.54 4.02 -13.88
N LYS A 42 8.77 3.51 -13.78
CA LYS A 42 9.41 2.60 -14.76
C LYS A 42 9.26 3.11 -16.20
N ALA A 43 9.63 4.38 -16.41
CA ALA A 43 9.67 4.96 -17.75
C ALA A 43 10.69 4.22 -18.64
N THR A 44 10.34 4.04 -19.91
CA THR A 44 11.22 3.47 -20.94
C THR A 44 11.16 4.36 -22.18
N GLU A 45 12.09 4.19 -23.10
CA GLU A 45 12.07 4.93 -24.39
C GLU A 45 10.73 4.75 -25.15
N VAL A 46 10.17 3.53 -25.12
CA VAL A 46 8.89 3.21 -25.77
C VAL A 46 7.69 3.77 -24.97
N LYS A 47 7.81 3.87 -23.64
CA LYS A 47 6.76 4.37 -22.73
C LYS A 47 7.32 5.49 -21.85
N PRO A 48 7.53 6.68 -22.40
CA PRO A 48 8.18 7.78 -21.68
C PRO A 48 7.36 8.28 -20.49
N PHE A 49 6.04 8.09 -20.49
CA PHE A 49 5.16 8.44 -19.36
C PHE A 49 5.06 7.35 -18.29
N GLY A 50 5.89 6.30 -18.41
CA GLY A 50 5.92 5.21 -17.45
C GLY A 50 4.78 4.21 -17.60
N ARG A 51 4.58 3.41 -16.55
CA ARG A 51 3.56 2.36 -16.49
C ARG A 51 2.78 2.49 -15.19
N SER A 52 1.55 2.00 -15.19
CA SER A 52 0.83 1.79 -13.94
C SER A 52 1.48 0.63 -13.17
N ARG A 53 1.56 0.76 -11.85
CA ARG A 53 1.91 -0.36 -10.96
C ARG A 53 0.82 -1.44 -10.98
N ILE A 54 -0.45 -1.04 -11.19
CA ILE A 54 -1.56 -1.97 -11.40
C ILE A 54 -1.42 -2.55 -12.80
N SER A 55 -0.91 -3.78 -12.88
CA SER A 55 -0.71 -4.52 -14.12
C SER A 55 -1.99 -5.26 -14.54
N HIS A 56 -2.05 -5.69 -15.82
CA HIS A 56 -3.12 -6.57 -16.28
C HIS A 56 -3.15 -7.91 -15.49
N ASP A 57 -1.97 -8.41 -15.11
CA ASP A 57 -1.87 -9.65 -14.33
C ASP A 57 -2.49 -9.46 -12.94
N ALA A 58 -2.22 -8.33 -12.26
CA ALA A 58 -2.84 -8.01 -10.99
C ALA A 58 -4.38 -7.91 -11.11
N MET A 59 -4.89 -7.29 -12.18
CA MET A 59 -6.34 -7.21 -12.42
C MET A 59 -6.95 -8.59 -12.66
N ASN A 60 -6.32 -9.43 -13.47
CA ASN A 60 -6.79 -10.79 -13.74
C ASN A 60 -6.82 -11.66 -12.48
N ILE A 61 -5.83 -11.51 -11.60
CA ILE A 61 -5.77 -12.21 -10.33
C ILE A 61 -6.94 -11.78 -9.42
N ILE A 62 -7.20 -10.48 -9.33
CA ILE A 62 -8.32 -9.93 -8.56
C ILE A 62 -9.66 -10.45 -9.09
N ASP A 63 -9.85 -10.47 -10.41
CA ASP A 63 -11.05 -11.03 -11.02
C ASP A 63 -11.23 -12.52 -10.73
N GLY A 64 -10.12 -13.27 -10.70
CA GLY A 64 -10.11 -14.68 -10.28
C GLY A 64 -10.53 -14.85 -8.81
N ALA A 65 -10.01 -14.02 -7.93
CA ALA A 65 -10.36 -14.00 -6.51
C ALA A 65 -11.84 -13.65 -6.31
N ASN A 66 -12.35 -12.61 -6.98
CA ASN A 66 -13.75 -12.22 -6.92
C ASN A 66 -14.69 -13.35 -7.35
N ARG A 67 -14.37 -14.03 -8.47
CA ARG A 67 -15.15 -15.22 -8.90
C ARG A 67 -15.11 -16.35 -7.87
N THR A 68 -13.99 -16.52 -7.17
CA THR A 68 -13.86 -17.53 -6.12
C THR A 68 -14.71 -17.19 -4.91
N ILE A 69 -14.77 -15.92 -4.50
CA ILE A 69 -15.62 -15.45 -3.42
C ILE A 69 -17.09 -15.70 -3.75
N VAL A 70 -17.55 -15.30 -4.95
CA VAL A 70 -18.96 -15.51 -5.37
C VAL A 70 -19.33 -17.02 -5.36
N ARG A 71 -18.40 -17.88 -5.81
CA ARG A 71 -18.63 -19.34 -5.76
C ARG A 71 -18.67 -19.87 -4.32
N ALA A 72 -17.81 -19.32 -3.44
CA ALA A 72 -17.82 -19.68 -2.02
C ALA A 72 -19.13 -19.27 -1.36
N GLU A 73 -19.65 -18.09 -1.61
CA GLU A 73 -20.95 -17.63 -1.11
C GLU A 73 -22.07 -18.51 -1.61
N ALA A 74 -22.12 -18.81 -2.92
CA ALA A 74 -23.11 -19.72 -3.48
C ALA A 74 -23.02 -21.13 -2.84
N ASN A 75 -21.80 -21.63 -2.60
CA ASN A 75 -21.62 -22.92 -1.93
C ASN A 75 -22.07 -22.88 -0.45
N ALA A 76 -21.87 -21.75 0.22
CA ALA A 76 -22.31 -21.55 1.61
C ALA A 76 -23.82 -21.66 1.75
N GLU A 77 -24.62 -21.17 0.79
CA GLU A 77 -26.06 -21.34 0.75
C GLU A 77 -26.45 -22.82 0.68
N PHE A 78 -25.80 -23.60 -0.18
CA PHE A 78 -26.05 -25.05 -0.28
C PHE A 78 -25.55 -25.82 0.95
N TYR A 79 -24.50 -25.34 1.59
CA TYR A 79 -23.98 -25.94 2.82
C TYR A 79 -24.94 -25.71 4.00
N ALA A 80 -25.51 -24.51 4.09
CA ALA A 80 -26.45 -24.14 5.14
C ALA A 80 -27.78 -24.93 5.02
N PHE A 81 -28.17 -25.29 3.77
CA PHE A 81 -29.40 -26.00 3.48
C PHE A 81 -29.13 -27.28 2.68
N PRO A 82 -28.64 -28.35 3.34
CA PRO A 82 -28.32 -29.60 2.65
C PRO A 82 -29.59 -30.20 2.03
N LYS A 83 -29.51 -30.65 0.78
CA LYS A 83 -30.62 -31.29 0.08
C LYS A 83 -30.85 -32.68 0.65
N ILE A 84 -32.10 -32.97 0.99
CA ILE A 84 -32.58 -34.29 1.42
C ILE A 84 -33.36 -34.89 0.26
N LEU A 85 -32.95 -36.10 -0.12
CA LEU A 85 -33.68 -36.93 -1.09
C LEU A 85 -34.56 -37.93 -0.35
N LEU A 86 -35.83 -37.90 -0.64
CA LEU A 86 -36.81 -38.86 -0.19
C LEU A 86 -37.10 -39.79 -1.39
N MET A 87 -36.82 -41.06 -1.28
CA MET A 87 -37.09 -42.05 -2.32
C MET A 87 -38.12 -43.08 -1.82
N GLY A 88 -39.00 -43.52 -2.68
CA GLY A 88 -40.07 -44.50 -2.31
C GLY A 88 -41.20 -43.81 -1.55
N THR A 89 -41.56 -42.58 -1.88
CA THR A 89 -42.69 -41.87 -1.32
C THR A 89 -43.93 -42.06 -2.18
N SER A 90 -45.13 -41.96 -1.57
CA SER A 90 -46.40 -41.97 -2.31
C SER A 90 -46.54 -40.78 -3.23
N ASP A 91 -47.36 -40.89 -4.31
CA ASP A 91 -47.63 -39.87 -5.28
C ASP A 91 -48.20 -38.57 -4.65
N GLU A 92 -48.90 -38.67 -3.51
CA GLU A 92 -49.40 -37.51 -2.76
C GLU A 92 -48.26 -36.67 -2.19
N LEU A 93 -47.19 -37.25 -1.70
CA LEU A 93 -46.01 -36.50 -1.22
C LEU A 93 -45.21 -35.87 -2.37
N ALA A 94 -45.16 -36.53 -3.52
CA ALA A 94 -44.50 -36.05 -4.72
C ALA A 94 -45.21 -34.83 -5.33
N SER A 95 -46.50 -34.65 -5.07
CA SER A 95 -47.34 -33.55 -5.57
C SER A 95 -47.51 -32.38 -4.63
N LEU A 96 -46.74 -32.29 -3.53
CA LEU A 96 -46.79 -31.19 -2.57
C LEU A 96 -46.52 -29.85 -3.22
N SER A 97 -47.29 -28.86 -2.88
CA SER A 97 -47.04 -27.47 -3.27
C SER A 97 -45.68 -27.00 -2.68
N ALA A 98 -45.03 -26.03 -3.33
CA ALA A 98 -43.75 -25.48 -2.87
C ALA A 98 -43.81 -25.00 -1.41
N ASP A 99 -44.96 -24.50 -0.96
CA ASP A 99 -45.17 -24.00 0.40
C ASP A 99 -45.26 -25.16 1.43
N ALA A 100 -45.87 -26.27 1.08
CA ALA A 100 -45.90 -27.47 1.90
C ALA A 100 -44.55 -28.18 1.95
N ALA A 101 -43.81 -28.22 0.82
CA ALA A 101 -42.44 -28.73 0.75
C ALA A 101 -41.50 -27.89 1.59
N LEU A 102 -41.63 -26.56 1.61
CA LEU A 102 -40.82 -25.67 2.46
C LEU A 102 -41.14 -25.90 3.95
N LYS A 103 -42.37 -26.07 4.35
CA LYS A 103 -42.76 -26.38 5.74
C LYS A 103 -42.23 -27.74 6.18
N LEU A 104 -42.26 -28.74 5.30
CA LEU A 104 -41.65 -30.04 5.54
C LEU A 104 -40.15 -29.95 5.75
N TYR A 105 -39.47 -29.13 4.93
CA TYR A 105 -38.04 -28.91 5.00
C TYR A 105 -37.61 -28.14 6.26
N MET A 106 -38.37 -27.16 6.69
CA MET A 106 -38.08 -26.34 7.89
C MET A 106 -38.56 -27.00 9.20
N GLY A 107 -39.35 -28.07 9.14
CA GLY A 107 -39.85 -28.78 10.32
C GLY A 107 -38.72 -29.64 10.97
N ARG A 108 -38.58 -29.52 12.29
CA ARG A 108 -37.62 -30.30 13.06
C ARG A 108 -37.88 -31.79 13.08
N TYR A 109 -39.14 -32.19 12.91
CA TYR A 109 -39.62 -33.60 12.94
C TYR A 109 -40.57 -33.79 11.79
N ASN A 110 -40.17 -34.59 10.82
CA ASN A 110 -41.01 -34.99 9.70
C ASN A 110 -41.36 -36.48 9.87
N MET A 111 -42.63 -36.78 10.11
CA MET A 111 -43.13 -38.12 10.10
C MET A 111 -43.51 -38.49 8.67
N ILE A 112 -42.87 -39.47 8.10
CA ILE A 112 -43.14 -39.97 6.74
C ILE A 112 -43.85 -41.30 6.88
N SER A 113 -45.05 -41.42 6.29
CA SER A 113 -45.79 -42.67 6.28
C SER A 113 -45.20 -43.68 5.30
N LYS A 114 -45.49 -44.95 5.54
CA LYS A 114 -45.15 -46.01 4.62
C LYS A 114 -45.89 -45.85 3.30
N ASP A 115 -45.33 -46.36 2.22
CA ASP A 115 -45.94 -46.43 0.91
C ASP A 115 -47.18 -47.34 0.91
N ALA A 116 -47.99 -47.29 -0.18
CA ALA A 116 -49.15 -48.11 -0.36
C ALA A 116 -48.86 -49.63 -0.31
N ASP A 117 -47.62 -50.01 -0.68
CA ASP A 117 -47.13 -51.39 -0.62
C ASP A 117 -46.50 -51.76 0.74
N GLY A 118 -46.48 -50.86 1.70
CA GLY A 118 -46.00 -51.05 3.05
C GLY A 118 -44.49 -50.84 3.24
N ASP A 119 -43.79 -50.37 2.22
CA ASP A 119 -42.36 -50.06 2.29
C ASP A 119 -42.08 -48.72 2.94
N SER A 120 -40.99 -48.64 3.68
CA SER A 120 -40.57 -47.38 4.33
C SER A 120 -39.70 -46.57 3.37
N PRO A 121 -40.00 -45.26 3.17
CA PRO A 121 -39.19 -44.40 2.30
C PRO A 121 -37.77 -44.26 2.81
N THR A 122 -36.82 -44.28 1.88
CA THR A 122 -35.40 -44.07 2.17
C THR A 122 -35.09 -42.58 2.15
N VAL A 123 -34.49 -42.09 3.25
CA VAL A 123 -34.04 -40.73 3.40
C VAL A 123 -32.53 -40.67 3.16
N THR A 124 -32.11 -39.98 2.12
CA THR A 124 -30.70 -39.77 1.83
C THR A 124 -30.39 -38.27 1.85
N GLN A 125 -29.51 -37.88 2.74
CA GLN A 125 -29.00 -36.50 2.76
C GLN A 125 -27.79 -36.42 1.81
N LEU A 126 -27.86 -35.51 0.85
CA LEU A 126 -26.70 -35.22 0.02
C LEU A 126 -25.64 -34.51 0.86
N ALA A 127 -24.41 -35.04 0.82
CA ALA A 127 -23.30 -34.44 1.54
C ALA A 127 -23.08 -33.01 1.02
N ALA A 128 -23.00 -32.06 1.94
CA ALA A 128 -22.64 -30.68 1.61
C ALA A 128 -21.17 -30.62 1.19
N SER A 129 -20.86 -29.81 0.19
CA SER A 129 -19.49 -29.60 -0.27
C SER A 129 -18.73 -28.76 0.76
N SER A 130 -17.50 -29.17 1.10
CA SER A 130 -16.65 -28.40 2.01
C SER A 130 -16.34 -27.00 1.44
N MET A 131 -16.19 -26.01 2.31
CA MET A 131 -15.74 -24.65 1.97
C MET A 131 -14.22 -24.55 1.82
N ASP A 132 -13.46 -25.53 2.34
CA ASP A 132 -12.00 -25.50 2.37
C ASP A 132 -11.34 -25.32 0.99
N PRO A 133 -11.82 -25.98 -0.10
CA PRO A 133 -11.25 -25.75 -1.43
C PRO A 133 -11.33 -24.29 -1.88
N HIS A 134 -12.43 -23.61 -1.55
CA HIS A 134 -12.60 -22.20 -1.91
C HIS A 134 -11.66 -21.30 -1.11
N LEU A 135 -11.48 -21.56 0.18
CA LEU A 135 -10.54 -20.82 1.04
C LEU A 135 -9.09 -21.07 0.60
N THR A 136 -8.74 -22.30 0.25
CA THR A 136 -7.41 -22.63 -0.28
C THR A 136 -7.15 -21.93 -1.60
N MET A 137 -8.13 -21.91 -2.50
CA MET A 137 -8.02 -21.20 -3.77
C MET A 137 -7.88 -19.69 -3.58
N LEU A 138 -8.61 -19.09 -2.63
CA LEU A 138 -8.49 -17.68 -2.29
C LEU A 138 -7.10 -17.32 -1.74
N LYS A 139 -6.55 -18.17 -0.85
CA LYS A 139 -5.17 -18.05 -0.37
C LYS A 139 -4.16 -18.12 -1.52
N SER A 140 -4.38 -18.99 -2.50
CA SER A 140 -3.52 -19.10 -3.69
C SER A 140 -3.59 -17.83 -4.55
N TRP A 141 -4.78 -17.26 -4.78
CA TRP A 141 -4.93 -15.99 -5.48
C TRP A 141 -4.22 -14.86 -4.76
N ALA A 142 -4.35 -14.79 -3.44
CA ALA A 142 -3.67 -13.77 -2.64
C ALA A 142 -2.13 -13.93 -2.69
N ALA A 143 -1.60 -15.15 -2.67
CA ALA A 143 -0.17 -15.40 -2.85
C ALA A 143 0.33 -14.97 -4.23
N MET A 144 -0.42 -15.28 -5.29
CA MET A 144 -0.11 -14.83 -6.66
C MET A 144 -0.13 -13.30 -6.77
N PHE A 145 -1.11 -12.66 -6.15
CA PHE A 145 -1.21 -11.20 -6.12
C PHE A 145 -0.03 -10.56 -5.37
N ALA A 146 0.33 -11.12 -4.21
CA ALA A 146 1.49 -10.68 -3.43
C ALA A 146 2.77 -10.69 -4.28
N SER A 147 3.00 -11.80 -5.00
CA SER A 147 4.15 -11.94 -5.91
C SER A 147 4.09 -10.96 -7.09
N ALA A 148 2.93 -10.83 -7.74
CA ALA A 148 2.77 -9.93 -8.90
C ALA A 148 2.97 -8.44 -8.55
N MET A 149 2.67 -8.08 -7.28
CA MET A 149 2.75 -6.70 -6.80
C MET A 149 4.00 -6.41 -5.96
N ASN A 150 4.88 -7.40 -5.77
CA ASN A 150 6.06 -7.30 -4.89
C ASN A 150 5.69 -6.79 -3.49
N ILE A 151 4.65 -7.39 -2.88
CA ILE A 151 4.22 -7.09 -1.51
C ILE A 151 4.31 -8.34 -0.65
N PRO A 152 4.59 -8.23 0.65
CA PRO A 152 4.62 -9.38 1.54
C PRO A 152 3.27 -10.09 1.58
N ALA A 153 3.26 -11.43 1.48
CA ALA A 153 2.04 -12.22 1.56
C ALA A 153 1.31 -12.03 2.92
N SER A 154 2.06 -11.77 3.99
CA SER A 154 1.54 -11.45 5.32
C SER A 154 0.67 -10.18 5.32
N SER A 155 0.94 -9.22 4.44
CA SER A 155 0.12 -8.00 4.28
C SER A 155 -1.27 -8.28 3.73
N LEU A 156 -1.49 -9.46 3.12
CA LEU A 156 -2.78 -9.93 2.62
C LEU A 156 -3.47 -10.91 3.57
N GLY A 157 -3.00 -11.02 4.80
CA GLY A 157 -3.56 -11.94 5.81
C GLY A 157 -3.17 -13.41 5.58
N ILE A 158 -2.22 -13.69 4.70
CA ILE A 158 -1.69 -15.03 4.54
C ILE A 158 -0.60 -15.22 5.60
N VAL A 159 -0.96 -15.87 6.68
CA VAL A 159 -0.02 -16.30 7.71
C VAL A 159 0.36 -17.76 7.42
N SER A 160 1.65 -18.02 7.33
CA SER A 160 2.15 -19.39 7.27
C SER A 160 2.12 -19.96 8.68
N ASP A 161 1.24 -20.90 8.94
CA ASP A 161 1.11 -21.59 10.25
C ASP A 161 2.37 -22.40 10.63
N ALA A 162 3.30 -22.57 9.69
CA ALA A 162 4.43 -23.46 9.85
C ALA A 162 5.64 -22.90 10.60
N ASN A 163 5.73 -21.56 10.79
CA ASN A 163 6.84 -20.95 11.52
C ASN A 163 6.42 -19.62 12.14
N PRO A 164 6.63 -19.39 13.46
CA PRO A 164 6.58 -18.06 14.01
C PRO A 164 7.67 -17.24 13.31
N THR A 165 7.25 -16.26 12.53
CA THR A 165 8.14 -15.40 11.76
C THR A 165 9.01 -14.62 12.72
N SER A 166 10.33 -14.89 12.71
CA SER A 166 11.29 -14.04 13.40
C SER A 166 11.25 -12.63 12.82
N ALA A 167 11.67 -11.64 13.58
CA ALA A 167 11.76 -10.25 13.10
C ALA A 167 12.56 -10.17 11.79
N ASP A 168 13.65 -10.94 11.70
CA ASP A 168 14.52 -11.01 10.51
C ASP A 168 13.80 -11.63 9.30
N ALA A 169 12.99 -12.67 9.50
CA ALA A 169 12.21 -13.26 8.42
C ALA A 169 11.10 -12.31 7.92
N THR A 170 10.50 -11.53 8.82
CA THR A 170 9.53 -10.50 8.45
C THR A 170 10.19 -9.37 7.65
N GLU A 171 11.42 -9.01 8.01
CA GLU A 171 12.19 -7.99 7.29
C GLU A 171 12.59 -8.48 5.89
N ALA A 172 13.07 -9.73 5.78
CA ALA A 172 13.39 -10.36 4.50
C ALA A 172 12.16 -10.43 3.56
N GLN A 173 10.96 -10.68 4.08
CA GLN A 173 9.73 -10.66 3.28
C GLN A 173 9.38 -9.29 2.71
N ARG A 174 9.88 -8.20 3.28
CA ARG A 174 9.64 -6.82 2.82
C ARG A 174 10.69 -6.33 1.83
N GLU A 175 11.77 -7.09 1.61
CA GLU A 175 12.91 -6.65 0.82
C GLU A 175 12.51 -6.25 -0.61
N ASP A 176 11.69 -7.06 -1.27
CA ASP A 176 11.20 -6.76 -2.63
C ASP A 176 10.42 -5.44 -2.68
N LEU A 177 9.56 -5.20 -1.68
CA LEU A 177 8.81 -3.94 -1.57
C LEU A 177 9.73 -2.74 -1.32
N ILE A 178 10.77 -2.93 -0.50
CA ILE A 178 11.76 -1.88 -0.21
C ILE A 178 12.58 -1.55 -1.45
N ILE A 179 13.00 -2.56 -2.21
CA ILE A 179 13.70 -2.39 -3.49
C ILE A 179 12.83 -1.61 -4.46
N GLU A 180 11.54 -1.98 -4.56
CA GLU A 180 10.59 -1.29 -5.43
C GLU A 180 10.38 0.17 -5.02
N ALA A 181 10.29 0.46 -3.71
CA ALA A 181 10.20 1.82 -3.19
C ALA A 181 11.44 2.64 -3.55
N ARG A 182 12.66 2.08 -3.38
CA ARG A 182 13.92 2.75 -3.77
C ARG A 182 14.02 3.01 -5.28
N HIS A 183 13.44 2.15 -6.10
CA HIS A 183 13.33 2.42 -7.55
C HIS A 183 12.42 3.62 -7.82
N CYS A 184 11.28 3.71 -7.12
CA CYS A 184 10.40 4.88 -7.22
C CYS A 184 11.08 6.16 -6.76
N ASP A 185 11.82 6.12 -5.65
CA ASP A 185 12.58 7.26 -5.10
C ASP A 185 13.54 7.82 -6.15
N ARG A 186 14.26 6.94 -6.84
CA ARG A 186 15.19 7.32 -7.90
C ARG A 186 14.46 7.88 -9.13
N ASP A 187 13.42 7.18 -9.61
CA ASP A 187 12.69 7.57 -10.81
C ASP A 187 11.97 8.92 -10.63
N PHE A 188 11.47 9.21 -9.41
CA PHE A 188 10.77 10.46 -9.12
C PHE A 188 11.70 11.58 -8.67
N GLY A 189 12.85 11.24 -8.08
CA GLY A 189 13.78 12.19 -7.47
C GLY A 189 14.23 13.26 -8.44
N GLU A 190 14.62 12.88 -9.65
CA GLU A 190 15.05 13.85 -10.67
C GLU A 190 13.94 14.83 -11.05
N SER A 191 12.72 14.37 -11.23
CA SER A 191 11.58 15.23 -11.56
C SER A 191 11.21 16.19 -10.42
N ILE A 192 11.31 15.71 -9.17
CA ILE A 192 11.10 16.57 -7.98
C ILE A 192 12.23 17.59 -7.86
N LEU A 193 13.48 17.20 -8.14
CA LEU A 193 14.62 18.10 -8.12
C LEU A 193 14.49 19.23 -9.16
N GLN A 194 14.05 18.88 -10.37
CA GLN A 194 13.77 19.87 -11.42
C GLN A 194 12.67 20.85 -10.99
N ALA A 195 11.59 20.33 -10.38
CA ALA A 195 10.53 21.17 -9.84
C ALA A 195 11.07 22.10 -8.73
N ALA A 196 11.88 21.59 -7.82
CA ALA A 196 12.48 22.38 -6.74
C ALA A 196 13.41 23.48 -7.28
N ARG A 197 14.21 23.18 -8.29
CA ARG A 197 15.07 24.18 -8.97
C ARG A 197 14.26 25.29 -9.62
N LEU A 198 13.17 24.94 -10.31
CA LEU A 198 12.28 25.96 -10.89
C LEU A 198 11.64 26.84 -9.81
N VAL A 199 11.15 26.25 -8.71
CA VAL A 199 10.59 27.01 -7.58
C VAL A 199 11.63 27.93 -6.97
N ALA A 200 12.87 27.48 -6.77
CA ALA A 200 13.95 28.30 -6.24
C ALA A 200 14.24 29.51 -7.15
N ARG A 201 14.30 29.31 -8.48
CA ARG A 201 14.46 30.41 -9.45
C ARG A 201 13.29 31.40 -9.47
N ILE A 202 12.08 30.93 -9.21
CA ILE A 202 10.90 31.81 -9.10
C ILE A 202 10.96 32.66 -7.84
N GLN A 203 11.41 32.08 -6.72
CA GLN A 203 11.51 32.77 -5.43
C GLN A 203 12.67 33.76 -5.39
N ASP A 204 13.79 33.36 -5.96
CA ASP A 204 14.98 34.21 -6.05
C ASP A 204 15.61 34.06 -7.45
N PRO A 205 15.32 35.00 -8.36
CA PRO A 205 15.91 35.02 -9.71
C PRO A 205 17.43 35.21 -9.73
N SER A 206 18.06 35.59 -8.61
CA SER A 206 19.51 35.80 -8.49
C SER A 206 20.26 34.55 -8.05
N VAL A 207 19.56 33.46 -7.76
CA VAL A 207 20.16 32.19 -7.31
C VAL A 207 21.15 31.67 -8.37
N SER A 208 22.35 31.32 -7.94
CA SER A 208 23.37 30.76 -8.84
C SER A 208 23.05 29.32 -9.25
N ASP A 209 23.47 28.95 -10.45
CA ASP A 209 23.33 27.56 -10.91
C ASP A 209 24.13 26.59 -10.04
N ASP A 210 25.27 27.02 -9.45
CA ASP A 210 26.08 26.24 -8.52
C ASP A 210 25.30 25.91 -7.23
N ASP A 211 24.48 26.83 -6.73
CA ASP A 211 23.64 26.59 -5.54
C ASP A 211 22.46 25.68 -5.87
N LEU A 212 21.90 25.79 -7.06
CA LEU A 212 20.85 24.90 -7.55
C LEU A 212 21.36 23.46 -7.75
N MET A 213 22.63 23.29 -8.14
CA MET A 213 23.25 21.98 -8.27
C MET A 213 23.48 21.28 -6.91
N LYS A 214 23.53 22.04 -5.81
CA LYS A 214 23.66 21.49 -4.45
C LYS A 214 22.33 20.96 -3.89
N LEU A 215 21.20 21.28 -4.52
CA LEU A 215 19.90 20.75 -4.11
C LEU A 215 19.88 19.23 -4.28
N GLN A 216 19.43 18.55 -3.25
CA GLN A 216 19.25 17.10 -3.23
C GLN A 216 17.87 16.77 -2.69
N VAL A 217 17.29 15.68 -3.19
CA VAL A 217 16.06 15.11 -2.64
C VAL A 217 16.45 14.09 -1.59
N ASP A 218 16.06 14.33 -0.35
CA ASP A 218 16.28 13.41 0.76
C ASP A 218 15.00 12.59 1.02
N TRP A 219 15.03 11.33 0.63
CA TRP A 219 13.94 10.39 0.84
C TRP A 219 14.06 9.74 2.22
N LYS A 220 12.93 9.62 2.90
CA LYS A 220 12.91 8.82 4.13
C LYS A 220 13.19 7.36 3.79
N ASN A 221 13.96 6.68 4.64
CA ASN A 221 14.19 5.26 4.48
C ASN A 221 12.84 4.51 4.47
N PRO A 222 12.49 3.77 3.40
CA PRO A 222 11.24 3.00 3.33
C PRO A 222 11.16 1.89 4.37
N ASN A 223 12.29 1.46 4.91
CA ASN A 223 12.38 0.52 6.03
C ASN A 223 13.17 1.17 7.18
N PRO A 224 12.55 2.01 8.01
CA PRO A 224 13.25 2.57 9.14
C PRO A 224 13.61 1.46 10.12
N PRO A 225 14.87 1.38 10.56
CA PRO A 225 15.28 0.40 11.56
C PRO A 225 14.49 0.59 12.87
N SER A 226 14.30 -0.47 13.62
CA SER A 226 13.68 -0.37 14.93
C SER A 226 14.48 0.58 15.84
N SER A 227 13.82 1.17 16.84
CA SER A 227 14.49 2.08 17.77
C SER A 227 15.68 1.42 18.49
N SER A 228 15.59 0.13 18.80
CA SER A 228 16.69 -0.64 19.40
C SER A 228 17.88 -0.82 18.44
N MET A 229 17.60 -1.15 17.17
CA MET A 229 18.66 -1.28 16.14
C MET A 229 19.33 0.07 15.85
N SER A 230 18.56 1.16 15.83
CA SER A 230 19.07 2.52 15.66
C SER A 230 19.98 2.92 16.82
N ALA A 231 19.58 2.62 18.06
CA ALA A 231 20.36 2.91 19.27
C ALA A 231 21.65 2.09 19.33
N ASP A 232 21.62 0.81 18.95
CA ASP A 232 22.79 -0.05 18.92
C ASP A 232 23.78 0.41 17.82
N ALA A 233 23.30 0.67 16.61
CA ALA A 233 24.10 1.22 15.53
C ALA A 233 24.71 2.58 15.90
N PHE A 234 23.94 3.46 16.53
CA PHE A 234 24.42 4.75 17.04
C PHE A 234 25.54 4.57 18.07
N SER A 235 25.34 3.69 19.06
CA SER A 235 26.34 3.44 20.11
C SER A 235 27.67 2.93 19.53
N LYS A 236 27.60 2.01 18.56
CA LYS A 236 28.80 1.46 17.87
C LYS A 236 29.54 2.54 17.06
N LEU A 237 28.79 3.37 16.32
CA LEU A 237 29.39 4.44 15.52
C LEU A 237 29.95 5.58 16.38
N ALA A 238 29.24 5.94 17.46
CA ALA A 238 29.69 6.94 18.43
C ALA A 238 30.97 6.55 19.16
N GLY A 239 31.18 5.24 19.39
CA GLY A 239 32.41 4.71 19.95
C GLY A 239 33.61 4.63 18.98
N SER A 240 33.32 4.63 17.66
CA SER A 240 34.35 4.44 16.63
C SER A 240 34.72 5.73 15.89
N ILE A 241 33.87 6.74 15.90
CA ILE A 241 34.08 8.00 15.17
C ILE A 241 33.96 9.16 16.15
N ASP A 242 35.06 9.90 16.29
CA ASP A 242 35.08 11.09 17.14
C ASP A 242 34.06 12.13 16.71
N SER A 243 33.38 12.73 17.69
CA SER A 243 32.31 13.75 17.48
C SER A 243 31.06 13.26 16.76
N PHE A 244 30.94 11.97 16.40
CA PHE A 244 29.75 11.45 15.71
C PHE A 244 28.46 11.66 16.50
N ALA A 245 28.51 11.43 17.81
CA ALA A 245 27.36 11.60 18.70
C ALA A 245 26.78 13.02 18.69
N ASN A 246 27.63 14.03 18.47
CA ASN A 246 27.24 15.45 18.46
C ASN A 246 26.94 15.99 17.05
N SER A 247 27.14 15.17 16.00
CA SER A 247 26.88 15.53 14.62
C SER A 247 25.38 15.40 14.27
N GLU A 248 24.91 16.18 13.31
CA GLU A 248 23.53 16.01 12.80
C GLU A 248 23.32 14.63 12.21
N VAL A 249 24.33 14.10 11.55
CA VAL A 249 24.31 12.74 10.96
C VAL A 249 24.13 11.71 12.07
N GLY A 250 24.88 11.84 13.16
CA GLY A 250 24.77 10.94 14.31
C GLY A 250 23.38 10.99 14.96
N MET A 251 22.88 12.18 15.21
CA MET A 251 21.54 12.40 15.79
C MET A 251 20.43 11.85 14.87
N THR A 252 20.54 12.03 13.56
CA THR A 252 19.62 11.45 12.59
C THR A 252 19.68 9.92 12.59
N ARG A 253 20.87 9.34 12.69
CA ARG A 253 21.08 7.88 12.81
C ARG A 253 20.55 7.31 14.12
N ALA A 254 20.57 8.10 15.19
CA ALA A 254 19.91 7.75 16.47
C ALA A 254 18.37 7.73 16.36
N GLY A 255 17.80 8.16 15.24
CA GLY A 255 16.35 8.19 15.00
C GLY A 255 15.68 9.51 15.37
N LEU A 256 16.46 10.55 15.70
CA LEU A 256 15.91 11.87 16.01
C LEU A 256 15.43 12.58 14.73
N SER A 257 14.26 13.17 14.80
CA SER A 257 13.72 14.03 13.75
C SER A 257 14.48 15.36 13.67
N ARG A 258 14.41 16.02 12.52
CA ARG A 258 15.06 17.33 12.34
C ARG A 258 14.61 18.36 13.37
N SER A 259 13.34 18.35 13.76
CA SER A 259 12.79 19.25 14.78
C SER A 259 13.36 18.97 16.19
N GLU A 260 13.57 17.70 16.52
CA GLU A 260 14.19 17.29 17.79
C GLU A 260 15.67 17.67 17.82
N ILE A 261 16.39 17.48 16.69
CA ILE A 261 17.79 17.88 16.56
C ILE A 261 17.97 19.39 16.78
N VAL A 262 17.08 20.20 16.16
CA VAL A 262 17.12 21.67 16.34
C VAL A 262 16.86 22.06 17.79
N ARG A 263 15.88 21.46 18.45
CA ARG A 263 15.59 21.69 19.87
C ARG A 263 16.75 21.28 20.76
N LEU A 264 17.29 20.08 20.57
CA LEU A 264 18.43 19.57 21.33
C LEU A 264 19.64 20.50 21.22
N LYS A 265 19.97 20.96 20.00
CA LYS A 265 21.08 21.91 19.80
C LYS A 265 20.80 23.27 20.44
N ALA A 266 19.56 23.74 20.44
CA ALA A 266 19.19 24.99 21.10
C ALA A 266 19.35 24.87 22.64
N ASP A 267 18.95 23.74 23.22
CA ASP A 267 19.07 23.50 24.67
C ASP A 267 20.56 23.32 25.07
N GLN A 268 21.37 22.65 24.26
CA GLN A 268 22.82 22.54 24.47
C GLN A 268 23.49 23.93 24.46
N ARG A 269 23.12 24.79 23.49
CA ARG A 269 23.65 26.19 23.44
C ARG A 269 23.24 26.99 24.67
N LYS A 270 22.00 26.86 25.15
CA LYS A 270 21.55 27.51 26.38
C LYS A 270 22.31 27.02 27.62
N ALA A 271 22.54 25.71 27.73
CA ALA A 271 23.30 25.14 28.84
C ALA A 271 24.77 25.64 28.84
N GLN A 272 25.40 25.67 27.65
CA GLN A 272 26.77 26.19 27.52
C GLN A 272 26.84 27.69 27.86
N ALA A 273 25.86 28.49 27.39
CA ALA A 273 25.81 29.91 27.74
C ALA A 273 25.61 30.13 29.26
N GLY A 274 24.79 29.28 29.91
CA GLY A 274 24.64 29.29 31.37
C GLY A 274 25.94 29.03 32.11
N GLN A 275 26.68 27.98 31.69
CA GLN A 275 27.99 27.64 32.29
C GLN A 275 29.02 28.76 32.14
N VAL A 276 29.08 29.41 30.96
CA VAL A 276 29.97 30.56 30.73
C VAL A 276 29.60 31.73 31.60
N LEU A 277 28.31 32.03 31.77
CA LEU A 277 27.83 33.07 32.66
C LEU A 277 28.18 32.81 34.14
N ASP A 278 28.07 31.57 34.59
CA ASP A 278 28.42 31.17 35.96
C ASP A 278 29.94 31.25 36.20
N GLN A 279 30.76 30.89 35.23
CA GLN A 279 32.21 31.07 35.28
C GLN A 279 32.59 32.56 35.38
N ILE A 280 31.96 33.42 34.58
CA ILE A 280 32.19 34.87 34.65
C ILE A 280 31.74 35.47 35.98
N ARG A 281 30.63 34.98 36.57
CA ARG A 281 30.17 35.38 37.91
C ARG A 281 31.13 34.94 39.01
N GLY A 282 31.70 33.75 38.89
CA GLY A 282 32.70 33.22 39.82
C GLY A 282 34.07 33.94 39.75
N MET A 283 34.40 34.63 38.64
CA MET A 283 35.62 35.38 38.43
C MET A 283 35.54 36.87 38.92
N ARG A 284 34.42 37.33 39.49
CA ARG A 284 34.38 38.69 40.06
C ARG A 284 35.20 38.70 41.35
N PRO A 285 36.29 39.55 41.43
CA PRO A 285 37.03 39.71 42.65
C PRO A 285 36.12 40.38 43.67
N GLN A 286 36.20 39.94 44.95
CA GLN A 286 35.61 40.58 46.11
C GLN A 286 36.20 41.95 46.33
#